data_8cb2d25d527557cbf6c8ee4781ca07f6
#
_entry.id   8cb2d25d527557cbf6c8ee4781ca07f6
#
_cell.length_a   1.000
_cell.length_b   1.000
_cell.length_c   1.000
_cell.angle_alpha   90.00
_cell.angle_beta   90.00
_cell.angle_gamma   90.00
#
_symmetry.space_group_name_H-M   'P 1'
#
loop_
_entity.id
_entity.type
_entity.pdbx_description
1 polymer ?
#
loop_
_entity_poly.entity_id
_entity_poly.type
_entity_poly.pdbx_seq_one_letter_code
_entity_poly.pdbx_strand_id
1 'polypeptide(L)'
;LKLNVLQLGKNNWQTAYQIPAALNWHFNDLSCLKDPKARLQLIVISESVTLAPTDWQLLQQRTDPYNVIQTADLAIEDDHLASFLQKMAARQLTIPIQEFINNIEHYYFVGQQGIGLTPAALMFESKFCDVIHYEDSSCVEVQVHTPDWQPLASSRKNIYVDPGRQLEVWPQFQKDADVELKYRFAVVYGEERRVFEFTEEQLKSPQIVNTKISNGHQYITMAVYVRGYGQLSLGNVEYRWTRYGLGTYLNGGQSLVDPKTREELAYYFNPGDLKPPLCVYFAGYHSKKSFEGYFMMRRLNAPYLLITDSRLEGGQFYTGEYFNQAIPKVIDQYLQKLGFTRQQLILSGISMGTYGALKFGALMGVHEVIAAKPLVHLDSIATRSRLARPDEFETAFDIKRAIEADGQVVDDEMLLRLMDQQDLAKTNFSIAYMENDDYDPTAFADLSRHLLTRANRLNSYSLPGRHNDDSAGMLQWFLMRYRQILQHDFGR
;
A
#
# COMPACT_ATOMS: atom_id res chain seq x y z
N LEU A 1 -10.47 -22.28 -6.19
CA LEU A 1 -11.60 -21.44 -6.63
C LEU A 1 -11.31 -20.98 -8.05
N LYS A 2 -12.26 -21.17 -9.00
CA LYS A 2 -12.14 -20.63 -10.36
C LYS A 2 -12.35 -19.12 -10.33
N LEU A 3 -11.66 -18.40 -11.22
CA LEU A 3 -11.83 -16.97 -11.39
C LEU A 3 -13.00 -16.70 -12.36
N ASN A 4 -13.92 -15.84 -11.95
CA ASN A 4 -15.03 -15.43 -12.81
C ASN A 4 -14.59 -14.32 -13.76
N VAL A 5 -14.66 -14.57 -15.04
CA VAL A 5 -14.35 -13.64 -16.13
C VAL A 5 -15.61 -13.39 -16.94
N LEU A 6 -15.98 -12.12 -17.13
CA LEU A 6 -17.06 -11.72 -18.02
C LEU A 6 -16.48 -11.09 -19.27
N GLN A 7 -16.75 -11.66 -20.40
CA GLN A 7 -16.48 -11.03 -21.71
C GLN A 7 -17.76 -10.38 -22.24
N LEU A 8 -17.64 -9.14 -22.69
CA LEU A 8 -18.69 -8.39 -23.37
C LEU A 8 -18.21 -8.06 -24.79
N GLY A 9 -19.05 -8.33 -25.80
CA GLY A 9 -18.71 -8.13 -27.20
C GLY A 9 -19.60 -8.91 -28.14
N LYS A 10 -19.31 -8.89 -29.45
CA LYS A 10 -20.04 -9.61 -30.49
C LYS A 10 -19.52 -11.03 -30.68
N ASN A 11 -18.19 -11.19 -30.57
CA ASN A 11 -17.49 -12.46 -30.85
C ASN A 11 -17.07 -13.13 -29.54
N ASN A 12 -17.56 -14.35 -29.30
CA ASN A 12 -17.22 -15.13 -28.12
C ASN A 12 -15.80 -15.73 -28.25
N TRP A 13 -14.89 -15.33 -27.38
CA TRP A 13 -13.52 -15.85 -27.38
C TRP A 13 -13.41 -17.34 -27.06
N GLN A 14 -14.40 -17.94 -26.37
CA GLN A 14 -14.42 -19.40 -26.14
C GLN A 14 -14.49 -20.21 -27.44
N THR A 15 -14.96 -19.63 -28.55
CA THR A 15 -15.04 -20.31 -29.83
C THR A 15 -13.73 -20.28 -30.62
N ALA A 16 -12.85 -19.31 -30.33
CA ALA A 16 -11.62 -19.06 -31.08
C ALA A 16 -10.34 -19.35 -30.26
N TYR A 17 -10.45 -19.36 -28.93
CA TYR A 17 -9.29 -19.47 -28.01
C TYR A 17 -9.51 -20.56 -26.98
N GLN A 18 -8.42 -21.16 -26.51
CA GLN A 18 -8.45 -22.13 -25.43
C GLN A 18 -8.58 -21.43 -24.09
N ILE A 19 -9.64 -21.72 -23.34
CA ILE A 19 -9.89 -21.17 -22.01
C ILE A 19 -9.35 -22.15 -20.95
N PRO A 20 -8.41 -21.71 -20.07
CA PRO A 20 -7.92 -22.54 -18.97
C PRO A 20 -9.02 -22.99 -18.02
N ALA A 21 -8.91 -24.22 -17.49
CA ALA A 21 -9.88 -24.80 -16.55
C ALA A 21 -10.02 -24.02 -15.23
N ALA A 22 -9.04 -23.19 -14.90
CA ALA A 22 -9.06 -22.29 -13.75
C ALA A 22 -10.00 -21.09 -13.90
N LEU A 23 -10.48 -20.81 -15.13
CA LEU A 23 -11.38 -19.71 -15.41
C LEU A 23 -12.83 -20.22 -15.55
N ASN A 24 -13.73 -19.43 -15.00
CA ASN A 24 -15.17 -19.55 -15.23
C ASN A 24 -15.55 -18.39 -16.16
N TRP A 25 -15.66 -18.70 -17.45
CA TRP A 25 -15.83 -17.70 -18.50
C TRP A 25 -17.29 -17.50 -18.85
N HIS A 26 -17.77 -16.28 -18.77
CA HIS A 26 -19.13 -15.87 -19.12
C HIS A 26 -19.05 -14.94 -20.34
N PHE A 27 -19.89 -15.18 -21.34
CA PHE A 27 -20.00 -14.35 -22.54
C PHE A 27 -21.35 -13.67 -22.60
N ASN A 28 -21.40 -12.33 -22.50
CA ASN A 28 -22.61 -11.51 -22.49
C ASN A 28 -23.70 -11.99 -21.49
N ASP A 29 -23.29 -12.74 -20.46
CA ASP A 29 -24.19 -13.34 -19.49
C ASP A 29 -24.04 -12.69 -18.11
N LEU A 30 -24.95 -11.76 -17.80
CA LEU A 30 -25.03 -11.11 -16.50
C LEU A 30 -25.72 -11.95 -15.45
N SER A 31 -26.30 -13.10 -15.81
CA SER A 31 -26.96 -14.00 -14.86
C SER A 31 -26.00 -14.56 -13.81
N CYS A 32 -24.70 -14.60 -14.12
CA CYS A 32 -23.64 -14.94 -13.18
C CYS A 32 -23.57 -13.99 -11.96
N LEU A 33 -24.21 -12.81 -12.02
CA LEU A 33 -24.26 -11.81 -10.95
C LEU A 33 -25.57 -11.81 -10.16
N LYS A 34 -26.46 -12.76 -10.37
CA LYS A 34 -27.73 -12.90 -9.61
C LYS A 34 -27.49 -13.09 -8.11
N ASP A 35 -26.42 -13.80 -7.74
CA ASP A 35 -26.00 -13.86 -6.34
C ASP A 35 -25.40 -12.51 -5.90
N PRO A 36 -25.96 -11.86 -4.86
CA PRO A 36 -25.41 -10.62 -4.34
C PRO A 36 -23.95 -10.69 -3.89
N LYS A 37 -23.43 -11.87 -3.61
CA LYS A 37 -22.04 -12.12 -3.22
C LYS A 37 -21.11 -12.41 -4.40
N ALA A 38 -21.66 -12.66 -5.58
CA ALA A 38 -20.85 -12.94 -6.77
C ALA A 38 -19.96 -11.77 -7.12
N ARG A 39 -18.69 -12.06 -7.46
CA ARG A 39 -17.67 -11.09 -7.85
C ARG A 39 -17.04 -11.53 -9.17
N LEU A 40 -16.75 -10.56 -10.03
CA LEU A 40 -15.94 -10.76 -11.22
C LEU A 40 -14.51 -10.38 -10.91
N GLN A 41 -13.59 -11.26 -11.19
CA GLN A 41 -12.16 -10.98 -11.09
C GLN A 41 -11.65 -10.20 -12.30
N LEU A 42 -12.36 -10.31 -13.43
CA LEU A 42 -12.01 -9.60 -14.65
C LEU A 42 -13.24 -9.35 -15.52
N ILE A 43 -13.33 -8.18 -16.14
CA ILE A 43 -14.22 -7.88 -17.25
C ILE A 43 -13.37 -7.61 -18.49
N VAL A 44 -13.71 -8.23 -19.61
CA VAL A 44 -13.10 -7.99 -20.92
C VAL A 44 -14.15 -7.35 -21.82
N ILE A 45 -13.88 -6.14 -22.31
CA ILE A 45 -14.68 -5.46 -23.32
C ILE A 45 -13.98 -5.66 -24.66
N SER A 46 -14.42 -6.66 -25.41
CA SER A 46 -13.77 -7.00 -26.68
C SER A 46 -14.32 -6.20 -27.87
N GLU A 47 -15.53 -5.70 -27.77
CA GLU A 47 -16.20 -4.87 -28.78
C GLU A 47 -17.25 -3.99 -28.08
N SER A 48 -17.68 -2.91 -28.76
CA SER A 48 -18.71 -2.02 -28.22
C SER A 48 -20.01 -2.75 -27.97
N VAL A 49 -20.56 -2.56 -26.78
CA VAL A 49 -21.84 -3.12 -26.33
C VAL A 49 -22.67 -2.03 -25.67
N THR A 50 -23.97 -2.13 -25.84
CA THR A 50 -24.94 -1.26 -25.16
C THR A 50 -25.64 -2.06 -24.08
N LEU A 51 -25.52 -1.61 -22.84
CA LEU A 51 -26.20 -2.18 -21.67
C LEU A 51 -27.07 -1.12 -21.00
N ALA A 52 -28.06 -1.56 -20.23
CA ALA A 52 -28.83 -0.64 -19.40
C ALA A 52 -27.94 0.07 -18.37
N PRO A 53 -28.22 1.33 -17.98
CA PRO A 53 -27.44 2.04 -16.95
C PRO A 53 -27.32 1.26 -15.63
N THR A 54 -28.35 0.51 -15.26
CA THR A 54 -28.38 -0.36 -14.06
C THR A 54 -27.38 -1.51 -14.16
N ASP A 55 -27.15 -2.05 -15.37
CA ASP A 55 -26.21 -3.15 -15.59
C ASP A 55 -24.76 -2.64 -15.47
N TRP A 56 -24.46 -1.45 -16.01
CA TRP A 56 -23.17 -0.81 -15.80
C TRP A 56 -22.88 -0.54 -14.32
N GLN A 57 -23.88 -0.10 -13.56
CA GLN A 57 -23.75 0.09 -12.11
C GLN A 57 -23.50 -1.24 -11.38
N LEU A 58 -24.21 -2.30 -11.78
CA LEU A 58 -24.01 -3.64 -11.24
C LEU A 58 -22.57 -4.12 -11.49
N LEU A 59 -22.07 -3.99 -12.70
CA LEU A 59 -20.71 -4.38 -13.07
C LEU A 59 -19.67 -3.60 -12.26
N GLN A 60 -19.85 -2.30 -12.07
CA GLN A 60 -18.98 -1.47 -11.23
C GLN A 60 -18.97 -1.94 -9.76
N GLN A 61 -20.09 -2.36 -9.22
CA GLN A 61 -20.18 -2.89 -7.86
C GLN A 61 -19.55 -4.27 -7.70
N ARG A 62 -19.54 -5.08 -8.76
CA ARG A 62 -19.11 -6.49 -8.74
C ARG A 62 -17.67 -6.71 -9.17
N THR A 63 -16.99 -5.68 -9.68
CA THR A 63 -15.61 -5.75 -10.17
C THR A 63 -14.78 -4.67 -9.50
N ASP A 64 -13.50 -4.91 -9.35
CA ASP A 64 -12.58 -3.91 -8.81
C ASP A 64 -12.03 -3.03 -9.94
N PRO A 65 -11.75 -1.73 -9.72
CA PRO A 65 -11.02 -0.91 -10.67
C PRO A 65 -9.69 -1.56 -11.06
N TYR A 66 -9.25 -1.27 -12.28
CA TYR A 66 -8.09 -1.88 -12.94
C TYR A 66 -8.25 -3.36 -13.33
N ASN A 67 -9.40 -3.96 -13.03
CA ASN A 67 -9.77 -5.32 -13.46
C ASN A 67 -10.76 -5.29 -14.62
N VAL A 68 -10.69 -4.25 -15.44
CA VAL A 68 -11.41 -4.13 -16.70
C VAL A 68 -10.40 -3.93 -17.81
N ILE A 69 -10.46 -4.78 -18.83
CA ILE A 69 -9.60 -4.75 -20.02
C ILE A 69 -10.44 -4.44 -21.24
N GLN A 70 -9.96 -3.55 -22.09
CA GLN A 70 -10.54 -3.28 -23.41
C GLN A 70 -9.56 -3.64 -24.51
N THR A 71 -10.06 -4.10 -25.66
CA THR A 71 -9.23 -4.32 -26.85
C THR A 71 -8.73 -3.00 -27.41
N ALA A 72 -7.62 -3.03 -28.15
CA ALA A 72 -6.95 -1.83 -28.67
C ALA A 72 -7.80 -1.08 -29.69
N ASP A 73 -8.65 -1.78 -30.41
CA ASP A 73 -9.51 -1.32 -31.51
C ASP A 73 -10.95 -1.03 -31.07
N LEU A 74 -11.21 -1.00 -29.75
CA LEU A 74 -12.55 -0.74 -29.23
C LEU A 74 -13.05 0.66 -29.63
N ALA A 75 -14.07 0.70 -30.50
CA ALA A 75 -14.83 1.93 -30.77
C ALA A 75 -15.78 2.24 -29.59
N ILE A 76 -15.63 3.40 -28.98
CA ILE A 76 -16.46 3.84 -27.85
C ILE A 76 -17.46 4.85 -28.39
N GLU A 77 -18.68 4.39 -28.66
CA GLU A 77 -19.78 5.22 -29.16
C GLU A 77 -20.84 5.51 -28.10
N ASP A 78 -20.83 4.75 -26.97
CA ASP A 78 -21.80 4.85 -25.88
C ASP A 78 -21.19 5.59 -24.69
N ASP A 79 -21.81 6.69 -24.27
CA ASP A 79 -21.36 7.50 -23.11
C ASP A 79 -21.37 6.72 -21.80
N HIS A 80 -22.27 5.73 -21.64
CA HIS A 80 -22.30 4.88 -20.45
C HIS A 80 -21.09 3.95 -20.44
N LEU A 81 -20.72 3.38 -21.58
CA LEU A 81 -19.51 2.59 -21.74
C LEU A 81 -18.27 3.45 -21.45
N ALA A 82 -18.17 4.63 -22.04
CA ALA A 82 -17.06 5.56 -21.79
C ALA A 82 -16.92 5.89 -20.29
N SER A 83 -18.02 6.26 -19.65
CA SER A 83 -18.07 6.52 -18.19
C SER A 83 -17.67 5.30 -17.36
N PHE A 84 -18.15 4.10 -17.72
CA PHE A 84 -17.77 2.86 -17.04
C PHE A 84 -16.27 2.59 -17.14
N LEU A 85 -15.69 2.66 -18.34
CA LEU A 85 -14.25 2.44 -18.55
C LEU A 85 -13.41 3.42 -17.73
N GLN A 86 -13.81 4.69 -17.67
CA GLN A 86 -13.14 5.70 -16.88
C GLN A 86 -13.22 5.41 -15.37
N LYS A 87 -14.41 5.11 -14.84
CA LYS A 87 -14.64 4.79 -13.42
C LYS A 87 -13.94 3.51 -12.99
N MET A 88 -13.77 2.56 -13.92
CA MET A 88 -13.08 1.33 -13.67
C MET A 88 -11.58 1.40 -13.94
N ALA A 89 -11.06 2.57 -14.35
CA ALA A 89 -9.67 2.72 -14.77
C ALA A 89 -9.24 1.59 -15.73
N ALA A 90 -10.09 1.33 -16.74
CA ALA A 90 -9.92 0.23 -17.68
C ALA A 90 -8.57 0.35 -18.40
N ARG A 91 -7.94 -0.81 -18.63
CA ARG A 91 -6.65 -0.91 -19.32
C ARG A 91 -6.83 -1.45 -20.73
N GLN A 92 -5.95 -1.00 -21.62
CA GLN A 92 -5.93 -1.53 -22.97
C GLN A 92 -5.15 -2.85 -23.00
N LEU A 93 -5.66 -3.84 -23.74
CA LEU A 93 -4.97 -5.09 -24.01
C LEU A 93 -3.83 -4.83 -25.00
N THR A 94 -2.59 -5.12 -24.59
CA THR A 94 -1.37 -4.84 -25.38
C THR A 94 -0.61 -6.09 -25.79
N ILE A 95 -1.08 -7.27 -25.40
CA ILE A 95 -0.49 -8.58 -25.71
C ILE A 95 -1.48 -9.44 -26.51
N PRO A 96 -1.03 -10.50 -27.20
CA PRO A 96 -1.91 -11.42 -27.93
C PRO A 96 -2.99 -12.03 -27.03
N ILE A 97 -4.21 -12.17 -27.53
CA ILE A 97 -5.38 -12.61 -26.77
C ILE A 97 -5.15 -13.96 -26.07
N GLN A 98 -4.61 -14.97 -26.78
CA GLN A 98 -4.36 -16.28 -26.17
C GLN A 98 -3.32 -16.22 -25.05
N GLU A 99 -2.28 -15.40 -25.22
CA GLU A 99 -1.28 -15.17 -24.17
C GLU A 99 -1.90 -14.49 -22.97
N PHE A 100 -2.75 -13.49 -23.17
CA PHE A 100 -3.51 -12.84 -22.10
C PHE A 100 -4.38 -13.84 -21.35
N ILE A 101 -5.20 -14.65 -22.07
CA ILE A 101 -6.08 -15.65 -21.48
C ILE A 101 -5.31 -16.64 -20.62
N ASN A 102 -4.16 -17.13 -21.08
CA ASN A 102 -3.33 -18.08 -20.36
C ASN A 102 -2.75 -17.52 -19.05
N ASN A 103 -2.67 -16.21 -18.92
CA ASN A 103 -2.05 -15.53 -17.77
C ASN A 103 -3.07 -14.85 -16.84
N ILE A 104 -4.38 -14.90 -17.11
CA ILE A 104 -5.41 -14.23 -16.30
C ILE A 104 -5.32 -14.61 -14.82
N GLU A 105 -5.14 -15.90 -14.49
CA GLU A 105 -5.06 -16.37 -13.10
C GLU A 105 -3.84 -15.84 -12.34
N HIS A 106 -2.80 -15.43 -13.06
CA HIS A 106 -1.58 -14.85 -12.48
C HIS A 106 -1.70 -13.35 -12.24
N TYR A 107 -2.60 -12.67 -12.95
CA TYR A 107 -2.75 -11.22 -12.90
C TYR A 107 -3.94 -10.76 -12.04
N TYR A 108 -5.05 -11.52 -12.07
CA TYR A 108 -6.35 -11.07 -11.54
C TYR A 108 -6.84 -11.88 -10.33
N PHE A 109 -5.95 -12.47 -9.58
CA PHE A 109 -6.31 -13.21 -8.36
C PHE A 109 -6.77 -12.30 -7.22
N VAL A 110 -7.51 -12.88 -6.27
CA VAL A 110 -7.97 -12.20 -5.05
C VAL A 110 -6.92 -12.29 -3.95
N GLY A 111 -6.83 -11.25 -3.13
CA GLY A 111 -5.95 -11.19 -1.97
C GLY A 111 -4.72 -10.30 -2.17
N GLN A 112 -4.11 -9.95 -1.06
CA GLN A 112 -2.91 -9.12 -0.97
C GLN A 112 -1.94 -9.81 -0.02
N GLN A 113 -0.66 -9.81 -0.37
CA GLN A 113 0.40 -10.32 0.50
C GLN A 113 1.71 -9.58 0.23
N GLY A 114 2.29 -9.06 1.30
CA GLY A 114 3.63 -8.53 1.33
C GLY A 114 4.25 -8.73 2.71
N ILE A 115 5.54 -8.97 2.76
CA ILE A 115 6.33 -9.17 3.98
C ILE A 115 7.71 -8.56 3.74
N GLY A 116 8.38 -8.09 4.80
CA GLY A 116 9.78 -7.68 4.79
C GLY A 116 10.65 -8.70 5.49
N LEU A 117 11.79 -9.05 4.89
CA LEU A 117 12.86 -9.75 5.56
C LEU A 117 13.82 -8.70 6.11
N THR A 118 13.83 -8.53 7.44
CA THR A 118 14.69 -7.55 8.10
C THR A 118 16.15 -7.99 8.14
N PRO A 119 17.12 -7.05 8.23
CA PRO A 119 18.54 -7.38 8.40
C PRO A 119 18.84 -8.27 9.61
N ALA A 120 18.03 -8.18 10.68
CA ALA A 120 18.14 -9.07 11.85
C ALA A 120 17.95 -10.57 11.49
N ALA A 121 17.27 -10.87 10.39
CA ALA A 121 17.11 -12.22 9.87
C ALA A 121 18.27 -12.68 8.97
N LEU A 122 19.36 -11.91 8.84
CA LEU A 122 20.55 -12.27 8.08
C LEU A 122 21.63 -12.89 8.98
N MET A 123 22.41 -13.78 8.41
CA MET A 123 23.67 -14.28 8.94
C MET A 123 24.80 -13.75 8.08
N PHE A 124 25.74 -13.06 8.69
CA PHE A 124 26.88 -12.45 8.00
C PHE A 124 28.11 -13.37 8.03
N GLU A 125 28.88 -13.37 6.95
CA GLU A 125 30.17 -14.04 6.86
C GLU A 125 31.27 -13.03 7.22
N SER A 126 31.74 -13.06 8.46
CA SER A 126 32.68 -12.10 9.03
C SER A 126 34.07 -12.08 8.38
N LYS A 127 34.37 -13.03 7.49
CA LYS A 127 35.63 -12.99 6.74
C LYS A 127 35.73 -11.90 5.71
N PHE A 128 34.61 -11.33 5.30
CA PHE A 128 34.52 -10.37 4.21
C PHE A 128 34.01 -8.99 4.66
N CYS A 129 33.82 -8.81 5.97
CA CYS A 129 33.47 -7.52 6.55
C CYS A 129 34.13 -7.35 7.94
N ASP A 130 34.70 -6.17 8.19
CA ASP A 130 35.39 -5.87 9.45
C ASP A 130 34.43 -5.48 10.56
N VAL A 131 33.40 -4.72 10.21
CA VAL A 131 32.45 -4.15 11.17
C VAL A 131 31.03 -4.48 10.74
N ILE A 132 30.24 -4.97 11.68
CA ILE A 132 28.78 -5.12 11.54
C ILE A 132 28.15 -4.25 12.61
N HIS A 133 27.45 -3.22 12.18
CA HIS A 133 26.74 -2.32 13.05
C HIS A 133 25.26 -2.29 12.68
N TYR A 134 24.40 -2.61 13.64
CA TYR A 134 22.96 -2.53 13.47
C TYR A 134 22.52 -1.13 13.91
N GLU A 135 22.08 -0.30 12.96
CA GLU A 135 21.49 1.00 13.24
C GLU A 135 20.16 0.83 13.99
N ASP A 136 19.33 -0.07 13.47
CA ASP A 136 18.04 -0.45 14.01
C ASP A 136 17.64 -1.85 13.51
N SER A 137 16.39 -2.25 13.65
CA SER A 137 15.89 -3.52 13.13
C SER A 137 15.80 -3.56 11.60
N SER A 138 15.79 -2.40 10.94
CA SER A 138 15.58 -2.25 9.51
C SER A 138 16.85 -1.96 8.71
N CYS A 139 17.99 -1.69 9.37
CA CYS A 139 19.24 -1.35 8.71
C CYS A 139 20.46 -1.94 9.42
N VAL A 140 21.40 -2.49 8.65
CA VAL A 140 22.71 -2.92 9.11
C VAL A 140 23.80 -2.37 8.21
N GLU A 141 24.84 -1.80 8.82
CA GLU A 141 26.01 -1.29 8.14
C GLU A 141 27.19 -2.24 8.27
N VAL A 142 27.89 -2.45 7.17
CA VAL A 142 29.08 -3.31 7.09
C VAL A 142 30.17 -2.63 6.27
N GLN A 143 31.43 -2.85 6.67
CA GLN A 143 32.60 -2.46 5.91
C GLN A 143 33.05 -3.62 5.05
N VAL A 144 32.86 -3.54 3.73
CA VAL A 144 33.24 -4.58 2.77
C VAL A 144 34.72 -4.45 2.41
N HIS A 145 35.43 -5.58 2.34
CA HIS A 145 36.83 -5.64 1.96
C HIS A 145 37.18 -6.94 1.23
N THR A 146 36.70 -7.12 0.02
CA THR A 146 37.00 -8.28 -0.80
C THR A 146 37.14 -7.93 -2.28
N PRO A 147 38.26 -8.31 -2.95
CA PRO A 147 38.46 -8.01 -4.37
C PRO A 147 37.59 -8.87 -5.30
N ASP A 148 37.14 -10.03 -4.83
CA ASP A 148 36.37 -10.99 -5.61
C ASP A 148 34.95 -11.16 -5.05
N TRP A 149 34.03 -11.65 -5.88
CA TRP A 149 32.66 -11.95 -5.46
C TRP A 149 32.63 -12.98 -4.33
N GLN A 150 32.18 -12.56 -3.15
CA GLN A 150 32.04 -13.39 -1.97
C GLN A 150 30.62 -13.31 -1.38
N PRO A 151 30.13 -14.39 -0.78
CA PRO A 151 28.88 -14.35 -0.02
C PRO A 151 29.08 -13.50 1.25
N LEU A 152 28.39 -12.37 1.35
CA LEU A 152 28.44 -11.52 2.54
C LEU A 152 27.45 -11.97 3.61
N ALA A 153 26.23 -12.26 3.18
CA ALA A 153 25.17 -12.60 4.10
C ALA A 153 24.17 -13.59 3.47
N SER A 154 23.49 -14.35 4.31
CA SER A 154 22.40 -15.25 3.90
C SER A 154 21.22 -15.18 4.87
N SER A 155 20.03 -15.46 4.38
CA SER A 155 18.82 -15.47 5.21
C SER A 155 18.82 -16.68 6.17
N ARG A 156 18.54 -16.43 7.46
CA ARG A 156 18.35 -17.47 8.48
C ARG A 156 17.07 -18.26 8.28
N LYS A 157 16.06 -17.60 7.72
CA LYS A 157 14.75 -18.19 7.46
C LYS A 157 14.50 -18.24 5.97
N ASN A 158 13.86 -19.29 5.52
CA ASN A 158 13.41 -19.36 4.14
C ASN A 158 12.17 -18.50 3.94
N ILE A 159 12.08 -17.89 2.77
CA ILE A 159 10.88 -17.22 2.32
C ILE A 159 9.91 -18.28 1.81
N TYR A 160 8.72 -18.31 2.37
CA TYR A 160 7.64 -19.19 1.93
C TYR A 160 6.92 -18.62 0.72
N VAL A 161 6.63 -19.45 -0.26
CA VAL A 161 5.86 -19.09 -1.45
C VAL A 161 4.54 -19.84 -1.44
N ASP A 162 3.45 -19.10 -1.43
CA ASP A 162 2.11 -19.67 -1.48
C ASP A 162 1.86 -20.42 -2.78
N PRO A 163 1.15 -21.58 -2.75
CA PRO A 163 0.83 -22.34 -3.95
C PRO A 163 0.14 -21.48 -5.01
N GLY A 164 0.60 -21.62 -6.26
CA GLY A 164 0.06 -20.87 -7.39
C GLY A 164 0.42 -19.38 -7.42
N ARG A 165 1.36 -18.92 -6.58
CA ARG A 165 1.84 -17.54 -6.54
C ARG A 165 3.31 -17.46 -6.95
N GLN A 166 3.71 -16.29 -7.40
CA GLN A 166 5.11 -15.94 -7.58
C GLN A 166 5.42 -14.68 -6.78
N LEU A 167 6.70 -14.50 -6.44
CA LEU A 167 7.14 -13.37 -5.61
C LEU A 167 7.86 -12.33 -6.45
N GLU A 168 7.55 -11.08 -6.16
CA GLU A 168 8.31 -9.92 -6.54
C GLU A 168 9.15 -9.50 -5.33
N VAL A 169 10.43 -9.21 -5.54
CA VAL A 169 11.38 -8.82 -4.51
C VAL A 169 11.92 -7.41 -4.74
N TRP A 170 12.08 -6.66 -3.66
CA TRP A 170 12.62 -5.32 -3.65
C TRP A 170 13.59 -5.15 -2.48
N PRO A 171 14.91 -5.36 -2.69
CA PRO A 171 15.92 -5.12 -1.66
C PRO A 171 16.21 -3.64 -1.45
N GLN A 172 16.34 -3.24 -0.20
CA GLN A 172 16.79 -1.91 0.20
C GLN A 172 18.28 -1.96 0.53
N PHE A 173 19.05 -1.04 -0.02
CA PHE A 173 20.48 -0.92 0.23
C PHE A 173 21.02 0.46 -0.16
N GLN A 174 22.11 0.86 0.49
CA GLN A 174 22.97 2.00 0.13
C GLN A 174 24.41 1.52 0.16
N LYS A 175 25.28 2.10 -0.67
CA LYS A 175 26.66 1.65 -0.77
C LYS A 175 27.58 2.72 -1.32
N ASP A 176 28.88 2.59 -1.02
CA ASP A 176 29.93 3.34 -1.67
C ASP A 176 30.08 2.94 -3.14
N ALA A 177 30.65 3.84 -3.94
CA ALA A 177 30.82 3.63 -5.38
C ALA A 177 31.69 2.39 -5.72
N ASP A 178 32.69 2.09 -4.87
CA ASP A 178 33.64 0.99 -5.06
C ASP A 178 33.14 -0.36 -4.54
N VAL A 179 31.93 -0.42 -4.00
CA VAL A 179 31.28 -1.65 -3.60
C VAL A 179 30.27 -2.05 -4.67
N GLU A 180 30.32 -3.31 -5.10
CA GLU A 180 29.33 -3.93 -5.97
C GLU A 180 28.57 -5.00 -5.20
N LEU A 181 27.28 -5.13 -5.44
CA LEU A 181 26.45 -6.18 -4.82
C LEU A 181 25.52 -6.85 -5.81
N LYS A 182 25.16 -8.09 -5.47
CA LYS A 182 24.07 -8.82 -6.12
C LYS A 182 23.33 -9.67 -5.12
N TYR A 183 22.03 -9.84 -5.36
CA TYR A 183 21.18 -10.75 -4.58
C TYR A 183 21.01 -12.06 -5.34
N ARG A 184 21.14 -13.16 -4.62
CA ARG A 184 20.90 -14.52 -5.12
C ARG A 184 19.73 -15.12 -4.37
N PHE A 185 18.73 -15.59 -5.12
CA PHE A 185 17.57 -16.31 -4.60
C PHE A 185 17.61 -17.74 -5.13
N ALA A 186 17.64 -18.72 -4.23
CA ALA A 186 17.59 -20.13 -4.60
C ALA A 186 16.22 -20.70 -4.22
N VAL A 187 15.47 -21.11 -5.23
CA VAL A 187 14.17 -21.77 -5.08
C VAL A 187 14.38 -23.26 -5.02
N VAL A 188 13.85 -23.91 -3.99
CA VAL A 188 13.91 -25.35 -3.80
C VAL A 188 12.50 -25.92 -3.91
N TYR A 189 12.33 -26.90 -4.76
CA TYR A 189 11.10 -27.66 -4.95
C TYR A 189 11.43 -29.14 -5.14
N GLY A 190 11.19 -29.97 -4.12
CA GLY A 190 11.65 -31.35 -4.11
C GLY A 190 13.18 -31.41 -4.30
N GLU A 191 13.64 -32.13 -5.32
CA GLU A 191 15.07 -32.25 -5.69
C GLU A 191 15.52 -31.13 -6.68
N GLU A 192 14.59 -30.38 -7.27
CA GLU A 192 14.90 -29.29 -8.20
C GLU A 192 15.35 -28.05 -7.44
N ARG A 193 16.43 -27.45 -7.92
CA ARG A 193 16.93 -26.15 -7.45
C ARG A 193 17.07 -25.20 -8.62
N ARG A 194 16.50 -24.01 -8.49
CA ARG A 194 16.69 -22.89 -9.42
C ARG A 194 17.34 -21.73 -8.70
N VAL A 195 18.26 -21.05 -9.36
CA VAL A 195 18.97 -19.90 -8.82
C VAL A 195 18.72 -18.70 -9.71
N PHE A 196 18.33 -17.59 -9.09
CA PHE A 196 18.16 -16.29 -9.71
C PHE A 196 19.18 -15.35 -9.09
N GLU A 197 19.93 -14.65 -9.92
CA GLU A 197 20.86 -13.60 -9.48
C GLU A 197 20.40 -12.28 -10.08
N PHE A 198 20.31 -11.25 -9.24
CA PHE A 198 19.95 -9.91 -9.64
C PHE A 198 21.07 -8.94 -9.27
N THR A 199 21.63 -8.28 -10.26
CA THR A 199 22.61 -7.21 -10.12
C THR A 199 21.92 -5.90 -9.73
N GLU A 200 22.69 -4.91 -9.28
CA GLU A 200 22.20 -3.58 -8.97
C GLU A 200 21.40 -2.94 -10.10
N GLU A 201 21.86 -3.13 -11.35
CA GLU A 201 21.19 -2.59 -12.53
C GLU A 201 19.78 -3.18 -12.69
N GLN A 202 19.64 -4.48 -12.51
CA GLN A 202 18.35 -5.16 -12.55
C GLN A 202 17.47 -4.74 -11.38
N LEU A 203 18.07 -4.51 -10.20
CA LEU A 203 17.37 -4.09 -8.98
C LEU A 203 16.94 -2.61 -8.99
N LYS A 204 17.15 -1.85 -10.06
CA LYS A 204 16.51 -0.53 -10.25
C LYS A 204 14.99 -0.63 -10.35
N SER A 205 14.48 -1.81 -10.61
CA SER A 205 13.05 -2.14 -10.55
C SER A 205 12.84 -3.42 -9.73
N PRO A 206 11.64 -3.65 -9.17
CA PRO A 206 11.31 -4.91 -8.51
C PRO A 206 11.53 -6.10 -9.44
N GLN A 207 12.12 -7.19 -8.92
CA GLN A 207 12.45 -8.37 -9.70
C GLN A 207 11.56 -9.56 -9.32
N ILE A 208 11.16 -10.33 -10.32
CA ILE A 208 10.32 -11.52 -10.11
C ILE A 208 11.21 -12.74 -9.93
N VAL A 209 11.09 -13.39 -8.78
CA VAL A 209 11.64 -14.73 -8.58
C VAL A 209 10.64 -15.73 -9.16
N ASN A 210 10.92 -16.15 -10.40
CA ASN A 210 10.05 -17.06 -11.14
C ASN A 210 10.11 -18.47 -10.54
N THR A 211 9.24 -18.74 -9.58
CA THR A 211 9.05 -20.07 -9.03
C THR A 211 8.23 -20.91 -10.01
N LYS A 212 8.50 -22.23 -10.04
CA LYS A 212 7.62 -23.16 -10.77
C LYS A 212 6.25 -23.10 -10.08
N ILE A 213 5.20 -22.77 -10.85
CA ILE A 213 3.85 -22.82 -10.31
C ILE A 213 3.52 -24.29 -10.03
N SER A 214 3.38 -24.61 -8.77
CA SER A 214 3.02 -25.95 -8.32
C SER A 214 1.93 -25.86 -7.26
N ASN A 215 1.20 -26.95 -7.07
CA ASN A 215 0.24 -27.08 -5.97
C ASN A 215 0.91 -27.35 -4.61
N GLY A 216 2.25 -27.49 -4.58
CA GLY A 216 3.04 -27.72 -3.39
C GLY A 216 3.70 -26.44 -2.85
N HIS A 217 4.14 -26.54 -1.61
CA HIS A 217 4.89 -25.47 -0.96
C HIS A 217 6.28 -25.31 -1.58
N GLN A 218 6.70 -24.09 -1.77
CA GLN A 218 8.03 -23.74 -2.25
C GLN A 218 8.70 -22.83 -1.23
N TYR A 219 10.02 -22.95 -1.14
CA TYR A 219 10.85 -22.14 -0.26
C TYR A 219 11.95 -21.48 -1.05
N ILE A 220 12.24 -20.23 -0.70
CA ILE A 220 13.33 -19.46 -1.28
C ILE A 220 14.32 -19.15 -0.18
N THR A 221 15.60 -19.47 -0.42
CA THR A 221 16.72 -18.95 0.37
C THR A 221 17.29 -17.73 -0.33
N MET A 222 17.77 -16.75 0.43
CA MET A 222 18.39 -15.54 -0.10
C MET A 222 19.81 -15.42 0.39
N ALA A 223 20.71 -14.93 -0.47
CA ALA A 223 22.07 -14.54 -0.12
C ALA A 223 22.45 -13.24 -0.81
N VAL A 224 23.26 -12.44 -0.13
CA VAL A 224 23.87 -11.22 -0.65
C VAL A 224 25.32 -11.52 -0.98
N TYR A 225 25.73 -11.22 -2.19
CA TYR A 225 27.12 -11.31 -2.66
C TYR A 225 27.68 -9.93 -2.89
N VAL A 226 28.92 -9.72 -2.51
CA VAL A 226 29.60 -8.44 -2.67
C VAL A 226 31.01 -8.63 -3.24
N ARG A 227 31.54 -7.56 -3.83
CA ARG A 227 32.97 -7.34 -4.08
C ARG A 227 33.27 -5.86 -3.97
N GLY A 228 34.52 -5.52 -3.67
CA GLY A 228 35.00 -4.14 -3.55
C GLY A 228 35.44 -3.78 -2.15
N TYR A 229 35.62 -2.48 -1.94
CA TYR A 229 36.10 -1.90 -0.68
C TYR A 229 35.25 -0.67 -0.35
N GLY A 230 34.63 -0.65 0.83
CA GLY A 230 33.79 0.49 1.24
C GLY A 230 32.62 0.09 2.12
N GLN A 231 31.81 1.07 2.45
CA GLN A 231 30.64 0.89 3.29
C GLN A 231 29.45 0.37 2.46
N LEU A 232 28.71 -0.52 3.06
CA LEU A 232 27.45 -1.06 2.55
C LEU A 232 26.41 -1.07 3.66
N SER A 233 25.28 -0.41 3.45
CA SER A 233 24.10 -0.49 4.31
C SER A 233 23.08 -1.40 3.66
N LEU A 234 22.63 -2.41 4.37
CA LEU A 234 21.55 -3.32 3.92
C LEU A 234 20.29 -3.04 4.71
N GLY A 235 19.22 -2.73 4.01
CA GLY A 235 17.89 -2.58 4.56
C GLY A 235 17.05 -3.84 4.41
N ASN A 236 15.74 -3.69 4.54
CA ASN A 236 14.78 -4.77 4.35
C ASN A 236 14.82 -5.31 2.92
N VAL A 237 14.56 -6.61 2.78
CA VAL A 237 14.20 -7.19 1.49
C VAL A 237 12.69 -7.37 1.47
N GLU A 238 12.02 -6.47 0.78
CA GLU A 238 10.59 -6.55 0.60
C GLU A 238 10.25 -7.64 -0.40
N TYR A 239 9.26 -8.47 -0.09
CA TYR A 239 8.72 -9.45 -1.03
C TYR A 239 7.20 -9.52 -0.94
N ARG A 240 6.57 -9.67 -2.11
CA ARG A 240 5.11 -9.67 -2.26
C ARG A 240 4.67 -10.56 -3.40
N TRP A 241 3.41 -10.97 -3.39
CA TRP A 241 2.83 -11.62 -4.57
C TRP A 241 2.91 -10.68 -5.76
N THR A 242 3.58 -11.11 -6.82
CA THR A 242 3.70 -10.29 -8.02
C THR A 242 2.36 -10.15 -8.74
N ARG A 243 2.10 -8.96 -9.25
CA ARG A 243 1.03 -8.64 -10.20
C ARG A 243 1.60 -8.45 -11.62
N TYR A 244 2.85 -8.84 -11.84
CA TYR A 244 3.53 -8.73 -13.14
C TYR A 244 3.48 -7.32 -13.73
N GLY A 245 3.71 -6.31 -12.90
CA GLY A 245 3.68 -4.90 -13.28
C GLY A 245 2.29 -4.27 -13.33
N LEU A 246 1.21 -5.03 -13.07
CA LEU A 246 -0.13 -4.45 -12.99
C LEU A 246 -0.38 -3.68 -11.69
N GLY A 247 0.47 -3.86 -10.68
CA GLY A 247 0.41 -3.04 -9.47
C GLY A 247 1.05 -3.69 -8.24
N THR A 248 1.26 -2.87 -7.21
CA THR A 248 1.74 -3.27 -5.90
C THR A 248 0.55 -3.69 -5.03
N TYR A 249 0.57 -4.87 -4.47
CA TYR A 249 -0.47 -5.54 -3.66
C TYR A 249 -1.81 -5.74 -4.38
N LEU A 250 -2.31 -4.75 -5.10
CA LEU A 250 -3.52 -4.77 -5.92
C LEU A 250 -3.21 -4.28 -7.33
N ASN A 251 -4.02 -4.70 -8.31
CA ASN A 251 -3.97 -4.09 -9.64
C ASN A 251 -4.28 -2.60 -9.53
N GLY A 252 -3.41 -1.76 -10.08
CA GLY A 252 -3.48 -0.30 -9.91
C GLY A 252 -2.75 0.27 -8.68
N GLY A 253 -2.31 -0.57 -7.73
CA GLY A 253 -1.45 -0.14 -6.64
C GLY A 253 -0.07 0.30 -7.14
N GLN A 254 0.53 1.27 -6.48
CA GLN A 254 1.83 1.83 -6.85
C GLN A 254 2.72 1.95 -5.62
N SER A 255 4.03 1.94 -5.83
CA SER A 255 5.03 2.21 -4.79
C SER A 255 5.57 3.63 -4.93
N LEU A 256 5.75 4.28 -3.81
CA LEU A 256 6.44 5.55 -3.65
C LEU A 256 7.79 5.25 -3.02
N VAL A 257 8.85 5.30 -3.80
CA VAL A 257 10.19 4.83 -3.41
C VAL A 257 11.10 6.01 -3.18
N ASP A 258 11.74 6.05 -2.01
CA ASP A 258 12.85 6.97 -1.75
C ASP A 258 14.07 6.54 -2.58
N PRO A 259 14.57 7.39 -3.48
CA PRO A 259 15.70 7.05 -4.34
C PRO A 259 17.03 6.85 -3.57
N LYS A 260 17.14 7.38 -2.35
CA LYS A 260 18.35 7.29 -1.54
C LYS A 260 18.38 6.01 -0.70
N THR A 261 17.32 5.77 0.07
CA THR A 261 17.24 4.62 0.99
C THR A 261 16.63 3.38 0.36
N ARG A 262 15.92 3.55 -0.75
CA ARG A 262 15.09 2.54 -1.42
C ARG A 262 13.91 2.05 -0.57
N GLU A 263 13.63 2.71 0.54
CA GLU A 263 12.41 2.49 1.31
C GLU A 263 11.18 2.82 0.47
N GLU A 264 10.09 2.09 0.70
CA GLU A 264 8.85 2.30 -0.05
C GLU A 264 7.63 2.46 0.85
N LEU A 265 6.76 3.39 0.47
CA LEU A 265 5.34 3.39 0.81
C LEU A 265 4.54 2.92 -0.39
N ALA A 266 3.37 2.37 -0.16
CA ALA A 266 2.48 2.03 -1.26
C ALA A 266 1.22 2.88 -1.23
N TYR A 267 0.65 3.15 -2.43
CA TYR A 267 -0.63 3.83 -2.55
C TYR A 267 -1.51 3.20 -3.63
N TYR A 268 -2.83 3.33 -3.44
CA TYR A 268 -3.83 2.81 -4.36
C TYR A 268 -4.94 3.84 -4.57
N PHE A 269 -5.20 4.19 -5.82
CA PHE A 269 -6.27 5.11 -6.18
C PHE A 269 -7.47 4.36 -6.73
N ASN A 270 -8.67 4.67 -6.22
CA ASN A 270 -9.93 4.20 -6.76
C ASN A 270 -10.74 5.39 -7.28
N PRO A 271 -11.12 5.40 -8.57
CA PRO A 271 -11.87 6.52 -9.15
C PRO A 271 -13.26 6.76 -8.57
N GLY A 272 -13.86 5.75 -7.93
CA GLY A 272 -15.21 5.86 -7.40
C GLY A 272 -16.23 6.26 -8.47
N ASP A 273 -17.03 7.28 -8.17
CA ASP A 273 -18.00 7.86 -9.12
C ASP A 273 -17.47 9.12 -9.84
N LEU A 274 -16.19 9.47 -9.62
CA LEU A 274 -15.50 10.66 -10.19
C LEU A 274 -16.06 12.00 -9.70
N LYS A 275 -16.83 12.03 -8.61
CA LYS A 275 -17.38 13.27 -8.03
C LYS A 275 -16.65 13.61 -6.72
N PRO A 276 -16.49 14.91 -6.39
CA PRO A 276 -15.87 15.30 -5.13
C PRO A 276 -16.63 14.78 -3.91
N PRO A 277 -15.91 14.58 -2.80
CA PRO A 277 -14.50 14.85 -2.56
C PRO A 277 -13.59 13.68 -2.93
N LEU A 278 -12.26 13.92 -3.04
CA LEU A 278 -11.24 12.89 -2.92
C LEU A 278 -11.07 12.53 -1.43
N CYS A 279 -11.21 11.26 -1.09
CA CYS A 279 -11.05 10.74 0.26
C CYS A 279 -9.69 10.02 0.38
N VAL A 280 -8.75 10.54 1.16
CA VAL A 280 -7.46 9.88 1.41
C VAL A 280 -7.50 9.19 2.76
N TYR A 281 -7.12 7.92 2.79
CA TYR A 281 -7.01 7.14 4.01
C TYR A 281 -5.57 6.71 4.24
N PHE A 282 -5.02 7.10 5.37
CA PHE A 282 -3.72 6.65 5.86
C PHE A 282 -3.93 5.40 6.73
N ALA A 283 -3.29 4.31 6.37
CA ALA A 283 -3.40 3.04 7.07
C ALA A 283 -2.87 3.13 8.51
N GLY A 284 -3.46 2.37 9.41
CA GLY A 284 -2.96 2.17 10.76
C GLY A 284 -1.76 1.22 10.80
N TYR A 285 -1.30 0.92 12.01
CA TYR A 285 -0.26 -0.10 12.22
C TYR A 285 -0.80 -1.49 11.86
N HIS A 286 -0.07 -2.22 11.03
CA HIS A 286 -0.38 -3.60 10.71
C HIS A 286 0.86 -4.33 10.16
N SER A 287 1.11 -5.54 10.64
CA SER A 287 2.27 -6.34 10.26
C SER A 287 2.23 -6.86 8.82
N LYS A 288 1.03 -7.07 8.28
CA LYS A 288 0.85 -7.51 6.89
C LYS A 288 0.93 -6.33 5.94
N LYS A 289 1.91 -6.32 5.05
CA LYS A 289 2.04 -5.28 4.02
C LYS A 289 0.93 -5.42 2.98
N SER A 290 -0.02 -4.49 3.01
CA SER A 290 -1.23 -4.50 2.16
C SER A 290 -1.95 -3.15 2.26
N PHE A 291 -2.97 -2.92 1.44
CA PHE A 291 -3.85 -1.75 1.57
C PHE A 291 -4.94 -2.02 2.59
N GLU A 292 -4.76 -1.52 3.81
CA GLU A 292 -5.81 -1.42 4.81
C GLU A 292 -6.90 -0.45 4.33
N GLY A 293 -8.12 -0.63 4.80
CA GLY A 293 -9.22 0.27 4.48
C GLY A 293 -9.87 0.06 3.10
N TYR A 294 -9.35 -0.85 2.25
CA TYR A 294 -9.87 -1.08 0.90
C TYR A 294 -11.39 -1.31 0.87
N PHE A 295 -11.90 -2.25 1.66
CA PHE A 295 -13.33 -2.56 1.71
C PHE A 295 -14.14 -1.48 2.41
N MET A 296 -13.55 -0.77 3.36
CA MET A 296 -14.16 0.33 4.10
C MET A 296 -14.40 1.54 3.17
N MET A 297 -13.35 2.02 2.52
CA MET A 297 -13.41 3.20 1.66
C MET A 297 -14.25 2.96 0.40
N ARG A 298 -14.23 1.74 -0.15
CA ARG A 298 -15.06 1.37 -1.29
C ARG A 298 -16.56 1.57 -1.04
N ARG A 299 -17.04 1.42 0.21
CA ARG A 299 -18.45 1.62 0.57
C ARG A 299 -18.92 3.07 0.47
N LEU A 300 -18.00 4.02 0.40
CA LEU A 300 -18.31 5.45 0.26
C LEU A 300 -18.70 5.84 -1.16
N ASN A 301 -18.37 5.00 -2.16
CA ASN A 301 -18.57 5.26 -3.58
C ASN A 301 -17.94 6.58 -4.09
N ALA A 302 -17.11 7.23 -3.29
CA ALA A 302 -16.35 8.41 -3.65
C ALA A 302 -15.00 8.04 -4.23
N PRO A 303 -14.31 8.88 -4.99
CA PRO A 303 -12.90 8.73 -5.28
C PRO A 303 -12.10 8.61 -3.99
N TYR A 304 -11.20 7.62 -3.91
CA TYR A 304 -10.36 7.50 -2.73
C TYR A 304 -8.93 7.09 -3.07
N LEU A 305 -8.00 7.50 -2.21
CA LEU A 305 -6.60 7.15 -2.23
C LEU A 305 -6.25 6.46 -0.90
N LEU A 306 -5.76 5.24 -0.96
CA LEU A 306 -5.19 4.56 0.21
C LEU A 306 -3.69 4.79 0.19
N ILE A 307 -3.12 5.14 1.33
CA ILE A 307 -1.67 5.25 1.52
C ILE A 307 -1.28 4.35 2.69
N THR A 308 -0.35 3.45 2.48
CA THR A 308 0.14 2.55 3.51
C THR A 308 1.64 2.73 3.72
N ASP A 309 2.02 2.94 4.97
CA ASP A 309 3.40 2.95 5.43
C ASP A 309 3.67 1.60 6.10
N SER A 310 4.40 0.74 5.44
CA SER A 310 4.73 -0.60 5.91
C SER A 310 6.22 -0.76 6.26
N ARG A 311 6.93 0.35 6.44
CA ARG A 311 8.30 0.35 6.94
C ARG A 311 8.31 -0.07 8.41
N LEU A 312 9.44 -0.47 8.91
CA LEU A 312 9.59 -1.01 10.27
C LEU A 312 8.55 -2.08 10.54
N GLU A 313 8.28 -3.02 10.71
CA GLU A 313 7.23 -4.03 10.97
C GLU A 313 5.80 -3.53 11.15
N GLY A 314 5.47 -2.30 10.88
CA GLY A 314 4.09 -1.85 11.06
C GLY A 314 3.83 -0.41 10.69
N GLY A 315 4.89 0.29 10.40
CA GLY A 315 4.83 1.66 9.92
C GLY A 315 5.73 2.62 10.69
N GLN A 316 6.07 3.70 10.02
CA GLN A 316 6.94 4.77 10.51
C GLN A 316 6.21 6.11 10.56
N PHE A 317 4.90 6.09 10.82
CA PHE A 317 4.07 7.29 11.00
C PHE A 317 4.14 8.28 9.82
N TYR A 318 4.39 7.80 8.60
CA TYR A 318 4.48 8.67 7.41
C TYR A 318 5.52 9.78 7.55
N THR A 319 6.60 9.51 8.29
CA THR A 319 7.76 10.39 8.47
C THR A 319 8.83 10.13 7.41
N GLY A 320 9.86 10.98 7.36
CA GLY A 320 10.96 10.91 6.40
C GLY A 320 10.95 12.08 5.44
N GLU A 321 12.13 12.64 5.15
CA GLU A 321 12.27 13.85 4.34
C GLU A 321 11.66 13.68 2.95
N TYR A 322 11.98 12.58 2.28
CA TYR A 322 11.44 12.27 0.95
C TYR A 322 9.92 12.18 0.97
N PHE A 323 9.34 11.43 1.93
CA PHE A 323 7.90 11.17 2.00
C PHE A 323 7.10 12.41 2.40
N ASN A 324 7.71 13.35 3.17
CA ASN A 324 7.10 14.64 3.49
C ASN A 324 6.76 15.45 2.24
N GLN A 325 7.54 15.29 1.17
CA GLN A 325 7.34 15.98 -0.10
C GLN A 325 6.55 15.12 -1.10
N ALA A 326 6.79 13.82 -1.12
CA ALA A 326 6.25 12.92 -2.13
C ALA A 326 4.76 12.61 -1.91
N ILE A 327 4.30 12.45 -0.65
CA ILE A 327 2.88 12.19 -0.35
C ILE A 327 1.97 13.35 -0.81
N PRO A 328 2.24 14.64 -0.46
CA PRO A 328 1.45 15.74 -0.99
C PRO A 328 1.43 15.82 -2.52
N LYS A 329 2.57 15.55 -3.18
CA LYS A 329 2.64 15.53 -4.64
C LYS A 329 1.71 14.47 -5.25
N VAL A 330 1.67 13.27 -4.68
CA VAL A 330 0.77 12.21 -5.12
C VAL A 330 -0.69 12.64 -4.95
N ILE A 331 -1.04 13.20 -3.80
CA ILE A 331 -2.41 13.69 -3.54
C ILE A 331 -2.79 14.79 -4.55
N ASP A 332 -1.92 15.78 -4.75
CA ASP A 332 -2.16 16.88 -5.71
C ASP A 332 -2.29 16.38 -7.16
N GLN A 333 -1.53 15.35 -7.57
CA GLN A 333 -1.67 14.71 -8.88
C GLN A 333 -3.07 14.13 -9.09
N TYR A 334 -3.64 13.48 -8.08
CA TYR A 334 -5.00 12.93 -8.18
C TYR A 334 -6.08 14.02 -8.08
N LEU A 335 -5.88 15.06 -7.28
CA LEU A 335 -6.76 16.23 -7.32
C LEU A 335 -6.79 16.85 -8.72
N GLN A 336 -5.63 17.08 -9.33
CA GLN A 336 -5.53 17.61 -10.69
C GLN A 336 -6.19 16.68 -11.71
N LYS A 337 -5.95 15.37 -11.64
CA LYS A 337 -6.56 14.37 -12.53
C LYS A 337 -8.08 14.37 -12.45
N LEU A 338 -8.64 14.61 -11.26
CA LEU A 338 -10.08 14.67 -11.02
C LEU A 338 -10.68 16.07 -11.28
N GLY A 339 -9.86 17.12 -11.43
CA GLY A 339 -10.30 18.52 -11.52
C GLY A 339 -10.80 19.05 -10.17
N PHE A 340 -10.30 18.53 -9.04
CA PHE A 340 -10.71 18.93 -7.70
C PHE A 340 -9.72 19.91 -7.07
N THR A 341 -10.22 20.70 -6.12
CA THR A 341 -9.42 21.58 -5.28
C THR A 341 -9.12 20.93 -3.92
N ARG A 342 -8.19 21.52 -3.16
CA ARG A 342 -7.90 21.06 -1.78
C ARG A 342 -9.09 21.22 -0.83
N GLN A 343 -10.05 22.12 -1.13
CA GLN A 343 -11.33 22.23 -0.41
C GLN A 343 -12.33 21.12 -0.81
N GLN A 344 -11.94 20.21 -1.68
CA GLN A 344 -12.67 18.99 -2.03
C GLN A 344 -11.84 17.75 -1.66
N LEU A 345 -11.01 17.87 -0.63
CA LEU A 345 -10.12 16.82 -0.12
C LEU A 345 -10.41 16.53 1.35
N ILE A 346 -10.59 15.25 1.68
CA ILE A 346 -10.71 14.75 3.05
C ILE A 346 -9.52 13.84 3.32
N LEU A 347 -8.76 14.13 4.36
CA LEU A 347 -7.71 13.22 4.85
C LEU A 347 -8.21 12.50 6.09
N SER A 348 -7.87 11.23 6.21
CA SER A 348 -8.36 10.44 7.34
C SER A 348 -7.40 9.35 7.74
N GLY A 349 -7.49 8.90 8.98
CA GLY A 349 -6.72 7.80 9.51
C GLY A 349 -7.28 7.27 10.82
N ILE A 350 -6.90 6.05 11.15
CA ILE A 350 -7.20 5.40 12.43
C ILE A 350 -5.86 5.03 13.07
N SER A 351 -5.69 5.27 14.38
CA SER A 351 -4.46 4.94 15.12
C SER A 351 -3.23 5.60 14.46
N MET A 352 -2.20 4.86 14.08
CA MET A 352 -0.99 5.40 13.41
C MET A 352 -1.32 6.28 12.19
N GLY A 353 -2.35 5.92 11.42
CA GLY A 353 -2.77 6.69 10.24
C GLY A 353 -3.23 8.12 10.57
N THR A 354 -3.62 8.39 11.81
CA THR A 354 -4.02 9.74 12.24
C THR A 354 -2.88 10.74 12.20
N TYR A 355 -1.64 10.28 12.47
CA TYR A 355 -0.47 11.13 12.36
C TYR A 355 -0.28 11.68 10.94
N GLY A 356 -0.37 10.79 9.94
CA GLY A 356 -0.34 11.19 8.53
C GLY A 356 -1.48 12.12 8.15
N ALA A 357 -2.71 11.80 8.56
CA ALA A 357 -3.90 12.61 8.26
C ALA A 357 -3.80 14.02 8.87
N LEU A 358 -3.39 14.15 10.13
CA LEU A 358 -3.21 15.42 10.83
C LEU A 358 -2.08 16.25 10.20
N LYS A 359 -0.92 15.63 10.01
CA LYS A 359 0.27 16.26 9.42
C LYS A 359 0.00 16.84 8.03
N PHE A 360 -0.44 16.00 7.11
CA PHE A 360 -0.67 16.42 5.73
C PHE A 360 -1.95 17.26 5.59
N GLY A 361 -2.93 17.06 6.47
CA GLY A 361 -4.11 17.90 6.54
C GLY A 361 -3.76 19.33 6.89
N ALA A 362 -2.89 19.54 7.86
CA ALA A 362 -2.39 20.87 8.23
C ALA A 362 -1.54 21.47 7.10
N LEU A 363 -0.59 20.73 6.55
CA LEU A 363 0.30 21.21 5.47
C LEU A 363 -0.45 21.59 4.17
N MET A 364 -1.52 20.89 3.86
CA MET A 364 -2.23 21.08 2.58
C MET A 364 -3.44 22.00 2.68
N GLY A 365 -3.96 22.32 3.87
CA GLY A 365 -5.13 23.14 4.06
C GLY A 365 -6.39 22.53 3.42
N VAL A 366 -6.76 21.34 3.87
CA VAL A 366 -7.84 20.51 3.30
C VAL A 366 -9.22 20.90 3.83
N HIS A 367 -10.30 20.36 3.22
CA HIS A 367 -11.67 20.57 3.71
C HIS A 367 -11.87 19.98 5.10
N GLU A 368 -11.48 18.71 5.29
CA GLU A 368 -11.69 18.00 6.57
C GLU A 368 -10.55 17.02 6.86
N VAL A 369 -10.19 16.90 8.14
CA VAL A 369 -9.36 15.82 8.69
C VAL A 369 -10.22 14.99 9.61
N ILE A 370 -10.32 13.66 9.35
CA ILE A 370 -11.01 12.70 10.21
C ILE A 370 -9.97 11.83 10.90
N ALA A 371 -9.79 11.99 12.20
CA ALA A 371 -8.82 11.25 13.00
C ALA A 371 -9.53 10.41 14.08
N ALA A 372 -9.35 9.09 14.00
CA ALA A 372 -9.89 8.17 15.00
C ALA A 372 -8.76 7.54 15.82
N LYS A 373 -8.80 7.66 17.13
CA LYS A 373 -7.75 7.23 18.07
C LYS A 373 -6.41 7.91 17.74
N PRO A 374 -6.32 9.24 17.90
CA PRO A 374 -5.16 10.01 17.45
C PRO A 374 -3.89 9.60 18.19
N LEU A 375 -2.78 9.52 17.44
CA LEU A 375 -1.43 9.35 17.94
C LEU A 375 -0.61 10.56 17.48
N VAL A 376 -0.03 11.29 18.45
CA VAL A 376 0.59 12.62 18.25
C VAL A 376 2.01 12.65 18.80
N HIS A 377 2.24 12.05 19.95
CA HIS A 377 3.45 12.17 20.75
C HIS A 377 4.44 11.05 20.42
N LEU A 378 5.23 11.23 19.34
CA LEU A 378 6.06 10.15 18.80
C LEU A 378 7.18 9.70 19.74
N ASP A 379 7.80 10.62 20.50
CA ASP A 379 8.86 10.25 21.45
C ASP A 379 8.30 9.40 22.60
N SER A 380 7.17 9.83 23.18
CA SER A 380 6.45 9.05 24.19
C SER A 380 5.95 7.69 23.67
N ILE A 381 5.40 7.66 22.45
CA ILE A 381 4.95 6.41 21.80
C ILE A 381 6.13 5.46 21.61
N ALA A 382 7.25 5.93 21.05
CA ALA A 382 8.44 5.13 20.83
C ALA A 382 9.01 4.57 22.14
N THR A 383 9.11 5.41 23.19
CA THR A 383 9.72 5.03 24.46
C THR A 383 8.78 4.15 25.29
N ARG A 384 7.51 4.54 25.45
CA ARG A 384 6.54 3.81 26.30
C ARG A 384 6.11 2.47 25.72
N SER A 385 5.89 2.41 24.40
CA SER A 385 5.35 1.18 23.79
C SER A 385 6.29 0.02 23.98
N ARG A 386 7.59 0.24 23.84
CA ARG A 386 8.59 -0.80 24.06
C ARG A 386 8.57 -1.35 25.49
N LEU A 387 8.39 -0.47 26.48
CA LEU A 387 8.44 -0.85 27.89
C LEU A 387 7.09 -1.39 28.40
N ALA A 388 5.99 -0.78 27.95
CA ALA A 388 4.65 -1.11 28.45
C ALA A 388 3.98 -2.26 27.66
N ARG A 389 4.41 -2.50 26.42
CA ARG A 389 3.83 -3.48 25.46
C ARG A 389 4.89 -4.11 24.58
N PRO A 390 5.83 -4.87 25.16
CA PRO A 390 6.96 -5.43 24.44
C PRO A 390 6.55 -6.41 23.33
N ASP A 391 5.36 -7.01 23.43
CA ASP A 391 4.86 -8.01 22.47
C ASP A 391 4.10 -7.37 21.26
N GLU A 392 3.75 -6.08 21.35
CA GLU A 392 2.88 -5.45 20.35
C GLU A 392 3.62 -4.46 19.43
N PHE A 393 4.76 -3.91 19.85
CA PHE A 393 5.42 -2.84 19.12
C PHE A 393 6.95 -2.94 19.23
N GLU A 394 7.49 -4.02 18.69
CA GLU A 394 8.91 -4.35 18.81
C GLU A 394 9.83 -3.28 18.20
N THR A 395 9.40 -2.61 17.14
CA THR A 395 10.17 -1.60 16.40
C THR A 395 9.91 -0.16 16.87
N ALA A 396 9.35 0.05 18.06
CA ALA A 396 9.00 1.38 18.55
C ALA A 396 10.20 2.33 18.63
N PHE A 397 11.35 1.88 19.13
CA PHE A 397 12.57 2.71 19.19
C PHE A 397 13.13 3.05 17.81
N ASP A 398 12.91 2.20 16.83
CA ASP A 398 13.40 2.41 15.48
C ASP A 398 12.73 3.61 14.81
N ILE A 399 11.50 3.95 15.20
CA ILE A 399 10.81 5.18 14.75
C ILE A 399 11.63 6.42 15.09
N LYS A 400 12.12 6.49 16.33
CA LYS A 400 12.96 7.62 16.79
C LYS A 400 14.23 7.72 15.97
N ARG A 401 14.96 6.61 15.83
CA ARG A 401 16.18 6.54 15.02
C ARG A 401 15.95 6.92 13.56
N ALA A 402 14.91 6.41 12.95
CA ALA A 402 14.61 6.72 11.55
C ALA A 402 14.31 8.21 11.32
N ILE A 403 13.68 8.90 12.28
CA ILE A 403 13.44 10.35 12.20
C ILE A 403 14.74 11.13 12.48
N GLU A 404 15.54 10.69 13.45
CA GLU A 404 16.82 11.31 13.79
C GLU A 404 17.86 11.15 12.66
N ALA A 405 17.83 10.06 11.90
CA ALA A 405 18.67 9.85 10.72
C ALA A 405 18.41 10.90 9.61
N ASP A 406 17.19 11.46 9.55
CA ASP A 406 16.85 12.59 8.68
C ASP A 406 17.28 13.96 9.27
N GLY A 407 18.04 13.98 10.37
CA GLY A 407 18.52 15.20 11.03
C GLY A 407 17.46 15.96 11.83
N GLN A 408 16.32 15.33 12.10
CA GLN A 408 15.24 15.90 12.92
C GLN A 408 15.37 15.42 14.36
N VAL A 409 15.02 16.28 15.33
CA VAL A 409 14.90 15.89 16.73
C VAL A 409 13.48 15.38 16.97
N VAL A 410 13.38 14.17 17.49
CA VAL A 410 12.08 13.60 17.87
C VAL A 410 11.70 14.07 19.25
N ASP A 411 10.54 14.71 19.33
CA ASP A 411 9.88 15.04 20.60
C ASP A 411 8.35 15.00 20.43
N ASP A 412 7.64 15.09 21.54
CA ASP A 412 6.20 15.00 21.56
C ASP A 412 5.47 16.21 20.96
N GLU A 413 6.13 17.35 20.80
CA GLU A 413 5.56 18.58 20.25
C GLU A 413 5.74 18.71 18.73
N MET A 414 6.41 17.78 18.11
CA MET A 414 6.82 17.84 16.71
C MET A 414 5.66 18.09 15.75
N LEU A 415 4.58 17.31 15.87
CA LEU A 415 3.37 17.47 15.05
C LEU A 415 2.62 18.75 15.41
N LEU A 416 2.50 19.07 16.70
CA LEU A 416 1.76 20.24 17.18
C LEU A 416 2.46 21.54 16.73
N ARG A 417 3.76 21.63 16.84
CA ARG A 417 4.54 22.76 16.31
C ARG A 417 4.39 22.93 14.80
N LEU A 418 4.39 21.81 14.05
CA LEU A 418 4.13 21.86 12.61
C LEU A 418 2.74 22.44 12.32
N MET A 419 1.73 21.98 13.03
CA MET A 419 0.35 22.47 12.88
C MET A 419 0.23 23.95 13.25
N ASP A 420 0.97 24.43 14.26
CA ASP A 420 0.97 25.82 14.69
C ASP A 420 1.53 26.78 13.63
N GLN A 421 2.35 26.30 12.75
CA GLN A 421 2.92 27.08 11.63
C GLN A 421 2.00 27.19 10.42
N GLN A 422 0.86 26.46 10.41
CA GLN A 422 -0.04 26.40 9.25
C GLN A 422 -1.30 27.26 9.46
N ASP A 423 -1.88 27.74 8.36
CA ASP A 423 -3.22 28.36 8.36
C ASP A 423 -4.30 27.26 8.34
N LEU A 424 -4.98 27.08 9.45
CA LEU A 424 -6.02 26.07 9.63
C LEU A 424 -7.44 26.65 9.55
N ALA A 425 -7.59 27.96 9.29
CA ALA A 425 -8.89 28.64 9.33
C ALA A 425 -9.93 28.10 8.32
N LYS A 426 -9.51 27.32 7.33
CA LYS A 426 -10.41 26.69 6.34
C LYS A 426 -10.52 25.17 6.51
N THR A 427 -9.82 24.57 7.46
CA THR A 427 -9.80 23.14 7.68
C THR A 427 -10.68 22.75 8.86
N ASN A 428 -11.57 21.79 8.65
CA ASN A 428 -12.34 21.18 9.71
C ASN A 428 -11.60 19.97 10.27
N PHE A 429 -11.77 19.71 11.57
CA PHE A 429 -11.23 18.54 12.24
C PHE A 429 -12.36 17.77 12.94
N SER A 430 -12.43 16.48 12.68
CA SER A 430 -13.31 15.55 13.38
C SER A 430 -12.45 14.47 14.06
N ILE A 431 -12.42 14.49 15.37
CA ILE A 431 -11.52 13.65 16.18
C ILE A 431 -12.35 12.77 17.09
N ALA A 432 -12.18 11.45 16.96
CA ALA A 432 -12.70 10.51 17.95
C ALA A 432 -11.55 9.89 18.74
N TYR A 433 -11.72 9.75 20.06
CA TYR A 433 -10.67 9.27 20.95
C TYR A 433 -11.22 8.30 22.00
N MET A 434 -10.32 7.50 22.57
CA MET A 434 -10.63 6.64 23.71
C MET A 434 -10.35 7.40 25.01
N GLU A 435 -11.29 7.38 25.97
CA GLU A 435 -11.18 8.16 27.22
C GLU A 435 -9.99 7.75 28.10
N ASN A 436 -9.60 6.49 28.03
CA ASN A 436 -8.45 5.93 28.75
C ASN A 436 -7.41 5.38 27.77
N ASP A 437 -7.16 6.12 26.67
CA ASP A 437 -6.17 5.69 25.66
C ASP A 437 -4.82 5.45 26.32
N ASP A 438 -4.30 4.23 26.19
CA ASP A 438 -3.04 3.82 26.80
C ASP A 438 -1.87 3.93 25.84
N TYR A 439 -2.12 4.29 24.56
CA TYR A 439 -1.07 4.55 23.57
C TYR A 439 -0.63 6.01 23.63
N ASP A 440 -1.57 6.93 23.61
CA ASP A 440 -1.32 8.36 23.65
C ASP A 440 -2.41 9.09 24.48
N PRO A 441 -2.30 9.05 25.82
CA PRO A 441 -3.39 9.49 26.71
C PRO A 441 -3.77 10.95 26.60
N THR A 442 -2.86 11.83 26.18
CA THR A 442 -3.10 13.28 26.13
C THR A 442 -3.33 13.80 24.71
N ALA A 443 -3.24 12.94 23.69
CA ALA A 443 -3.32 13.33 22.28
C ALA A 443 -4.51 14.24 21.96
N PHE A 444 -5.73 13.89 22.40
CA PHE A 444 -6.92 14.71 22.13
C PHE A 444 -6.88 16.05 22.89
N ALA A 445 -6.45 16.04 24.16
CA ALA A 445 -6.37 17.26 24.97
C ALA A 445 -5.40 18.27 24.38
N ASP A 446 -4.25 17.78 23.90
CA ASP A 446 -3.21 18.61 23.29
C ASP A 446 -3.66 19.11 21.92
N LEU A 447 -4.17 18.25 21.05
CA LEU A 447 -4.78 18.66 19.78
C LEU A 447 -5.87 19.70 19.96
N SER A 448 -6.75 19.55 20.96
CA SER A 448 -7.84 20.50 21.21
C SER A 448 -7.32 21.88 21.54
N ARG A 449 -6.29 22.00 22.38
CA ARG A 449 -5.68 23.29 22.73
C ARG A 449 -5.14 24.03 21.52
N HIS A 450 -4.54 23.31 20.57
CA HIS A 450 -4.00 23.89 19.35
C HIS A 450 -5.03 24.18 18.27
N LEU A 451 -6.16 23.47 18.24
CA LEU A 451 -7.16 23.57 17.18
C LEU A 451 -8.34 24.47 17.50
N LEU A 452 -8.76 24.61 18.78
CA LEU A 452 -10.01 25.30 19.16
C LEU A 452 -10.14 26.74 18.64
N THR A 453 -9.02 27.47 18.54
CA THR A 453 -9.02 28.89 18.10
C THR A 453 -8.51 29.06 16.67
N ARG A 454 -8.07 28.03 16.01
CA ARG A 454 -7.36 28.11 14.71
C ARG A 454 -8.06 27.35 13.59
N ALA A 455 -8.72 26.23 13.91
CA ALA A 455 -9.48 25.47 12.93
C ALA A 455 -10.80 26.14 12.58
N ASN A 456 -11.31 25.90 11.36
CA ASN A 456 -12.65 26.33 11.00
C ASN A 456 -13.73 25.71 11.90
N ARG A 457 -13.58 24.41 12.19
CA ARG A 457 -14.45 23.67 13.10
C ARG A 457 -13.67 22.51 13.76
N LEU A 458 -13.90 22.27 15.02
CA LEU A 458 -13.44 21.10 15.74
C LEU A 458 -14.67 20.33 16.26
N ASN A 459 -14.85 19.11 15.77
CA ASN A 459 -15.83 18.15 16.29
C ASN A 459 -15.09 17.05 17.04
N SER A 460 -15.63 16.64 18.19
CA SER A 460 -15.05 15.56 18.96
C SER A 460 -16.08 14.51 19.33
N TYR A 461 -15.60 13.29 19.56
CA TYR A 461 -16.38 12.16 20.01
C TYR A 461 -15.51 11.26 20.88
N SER A 462 -16.02 10.84 22.04
CA SER A 462 -15.29 9.92 22.91
C SER A 462 -15.97 8.57 23.02
N LEU A 463 -15.17 7.55 23.23
CA LEU A 463 -15.60 6.21 23.62
C LEU A 463 -14.87 5.79 24.89
N PRO A 464 -15.55 5.11 25.82
CA PRO A 464 -14.91 4.59 27.00
C PRO A 464 -13.93 3.46 26.66
N GLY A 465 -12.88 3.30 27.48
CA GLY A 465 -11.92 2.21 27.32
C GLY A 465 -10.55 2.65 26.81
N ARG A 466 -9.68 1.67 26.60
CA ARG A 466 -8.32 1.82 26.10
C ARG A 466 -8.28 1.83 24.56
N HIS A 467 -7.10 2.06 23.99
CA HIS A 467 -6.89 2.18 22.54
C HIS A 467 -7.58 1.08 21.71
N ASN A 468 -7.51 -0.17 22.13
CA ASN A 468 -8.02 -1.32 21.35
C ASN A 468 -9.37 -1.88 21.84
N ASP A 469 -10.00 -1.32 22.89
CA ASP A 469 -11.18 -1.92 23.53
C ASP A 469 -12.44 -1.89 22.65
N ASP A 470 -12.68 -0.81 21.90
CA ASP A 470 -13.85 -0.69 21.01
C ASP A 470 -13.49 -0.25 19.60
N SER A 471 -12.84 -1.14 18.85
CA SER A 471 -12.53 -0.90 17.45
C SER A 471 -13.77 -0.88 16.54
N ALA A 472 -14.83 -1.59 16.91
CA ALA A 472 -16.08 -1.63 16.14
C ALA A 472 -16.87 -0.31 16.26
N GLY A 473 -17.04 0.20 17.47
CA GLY A 473 -17.69 1.49 17.72
C GLY A 473 -16.94 2.64 17.08
N MET A 474 -15.60 2.61 17.16
CA MET A 474 -14.74 3.60 16.53
C MET A 474 -14.88 3.59 14.99
N LEU A 475 -14.88 2.40 14.37
CA LEU A 475 -15.09 2.26 12.92
C LEU A 475 -16.49 2.71 12.50
N GLN A 476 -17.51 2.42 13.31
CA GLN A 476 -18.88 2.88 13.05
C GLN A 476 -18.95 4.41 13.06
N TRP A 477 -18.37 5.07 14.07
CA TRP A 477 -18.29 6.53 14.12
C TRP A 477 -17.55 7.09 12.90
N PHE A 478 -16.41 6.53 12.56
CA PHE A 478 -15.58 6.96 11.43
C PHE A 478 -16.36 6.93 10.10
N LEU A 479 -17.06 5.83 9.81
CA LEU A 479 -17.90 5.71 8.62
C LEU A 479 -19.12 6.63 8.65
N MET A 480 -19.74 6.81 9.83
CA MET A 480 -20.85 7.74 10.01
C MET A 480 -20.40 9.19 9.73
N ARG A 481 -19.23 9.59 10.24
CA ARG A 481 -18.69 10.92 10.00
C ARG A 481 -18.43 11.18 8.52
N TYR A 482 -17.82 10.22 7.82
CA TYR A 482 -17.67 10.32 6.37
C TYR A 482 -19.00 10.54 5.65
N ARG A 483 -20.03 9.76 5.97
CA ARG A 483 -21.36 9.89 5.35
C ARG A 483 -21.99 11.25 5.63
N GLN A 484 -21.86 11.76 6.85
CA GLN A 484 -22.35 13.10 7.20
C GLN A 484 -21.69 14.17 6.34
N ILE A 485 -20.36 14.15 6.19
CA ILE A 485 -19.63 15.12 5.37
C ILE A 485 -20.04 14.99 3.90
N LEU A 486 -20.08 13.77 3.36
CA LEU A 486 -20.50 13.53 1.99
C LEU A 486 -21.90 14.05 1.72
N GLN A 487 -22.84 13.86 2.65
CA GLN A 487 -24.21 14.32 2.53
C GLN A 487 -24.35 15.83 2.68
N HIS A 488 -23.78 16.41 3.75
CA HIS A 488 -24.02 17.81 4.11
C HIS A 488 -23.15 18.79 3.32
N ASP A 489 -21.87 18.43 3.11
CA ASP A 489 -20.91 19.36 2.52
C ASP A 489 -20.77 19.15 1.00
N PHE A 490 -21.08 17.95 0.49
CA PHE A 490 -20.93 17.60 -0.92
C PHE A 490 -22.24 17.15 -1.60
N GLY A 491 -23.37 17.09 -0.88
CA GLY A 491 -24.70 16.78 -1.45
C GLY A 491 -24.84 15.37 -2.01
N ARG A 492 -24.20 14.37 -1.37
CA ARG A 492 -24.10 12.97 -1.88
C ARG A 492 -24.83 11.98 -1.01
#